data_0d404b5030e88c86406b6228ff57d3bb
#
_entry.id   0d404b5030e88c86406b6228ff57d3bb
#
_cell.length_a   1.000
_cell.length_b   1.000
_cell.length_c   1.000
_cell.angle_alpha   90.00
_cell.angle_beta   90.00
_cell.angle_gamma   90.00
#
_symmetry.space_group_name_H-M   'P 1'
#
loop_
_entity.id
_entity.type
_entity.pdbx_description
1 polymer ?
#
loop_
_entity_poly.entity_id
_entity_poly.type
_entity_poly.pdbx_seq_one_letter_code
_entity_poly.pdbx_strand_id
1 'polypeptide(L)'
;GVYFSPIKNFSSNTDEAVHSFCHCVPNTWHHMSVMLSATNCLDWICTITSSDIGTALKLAEEFCSNDLTENNAPYFLPYLSGERTPHNSANIRAAFHQINTSTSKAAILYSVLEGVAFGIKDGFKAVEAINKNTDETYIVGGGSKSDFWSSLVGSAINKSIIIGEDSNLGPSLGAARLAMMATKNFAGKDVFKKMPIRKEINIDKKLSEILNKRYAIWSEIVSTNLTIAGKLKIKRE
;
A
#
# COMPACT_ATOMS: atom_id res chain seq x y z
N GLY A 1 -1.88 -5.01 3.76
CA GLY A 1 -1.70 -4.67 2.35
C GLY A 1 -0.72 -5.60 1.66
N VAL A 2 -0.81 -5.67 0.35
CA VAL A 2 0.10 -6.51 -0.44
C VAL A 2 0.39 -5.80 -1.76
N TYR A 3 1.67 -5.74 -2.16
CA TYR A 3 2.05 -5.52 -3.54
C TYR A 3 2.47 -6.87 -4.15
N PHE A 4 1.83 -7.22 -5.27
CA PHE A 4 1.96 -8.52 -5.93
C PHE A 4 2.48 -8.33 -7.36
N SER A 5 3.51 -9.10 -7.74
CA SER A 5 4.12 -9.04 -9.09
C SER A 5 4.35 -10.43 -9.64
N PRO A 6 3.66 -10.85 -10.73
CA PRO A 6 3.93 -12.12 -11.39
C PRO A 6 5.27 -12.08 -12.13
N ILE A 7 5.97 -13.22 -12.13
CA ILE A 7 7.28 -13.39 -12.77
C ILE A 7 7.37 -14.74 -13.48
N LYS A 8 8.22 -14.84 -14.50
CA LYS A 8 8.44 -16.08 -15.26
C LYS A 8 9.43 -17.02 -14.58
N ASN A 9 10.49 -16.47 -14.00
CA ASN A 9 11.57 -17.25 -13.39
C ASN A 9 11.62 -16.96 -11.90
N PHE A 10 11.91 -17.98 -11.09
CA PHE A 10 12.10 -17.81 -9.66
C PHE A 10 13.27 -16.88 -9.36
N SER A 11 13.04 -15.94 -8.46
CA SER A 11 14.06 -15.14 -7.80
C SER A 11 13.59 -14.78 -6.38
N SER A 12 14.50 -14.35 -5.50
CA SER A 12 14.16 -14.05 -4.11
C SER A 12 14.89 -12.80 -3.61
N ASN A 13 14.27 -12.13 -2.66
CA ASN A 13 14.87 -11.05 -1.87
C ASN A 13 14.50 -11.29 -0.39
N THR A 14 15.27 -12.17 0.25
CA THR A 14 15.04 -12.56 1.64
C THR A 14 15.46 -11.47 2.62
N ASP A 15 16.42 -10.64 2.25
CA ASP A 15 16.95 -9.58 3.11
C ASP A 15 15.89 -8.51 3.40
N GLU A 16 15.03 -8.25 2.42
CA GLU A 16 13.87 -7.34 2.57
C GLU A 16 12.56 -8.10 2.80
N ALA A 17 12.60 -9.37 3.18
CA ALA A 17 11.44 -10.21 3.47
C ALA A 17 10.38 -10.25 2.36
N VAL A 18 10.81 -10.22 1.09
CA VAL A 18 9.93 -10.42 -0.06
C VAL A 18 9.60 -11.91 -0.18
N HIS A 19 8.32 -12.22 -0.25
CA HIS A 19 7.85 -13.59 -0.47
C HIS A 19 7.90 -13.95 -1.95
N SER A 20 8.38 -15.16 -2.26
CA SER A 20 8.43 -15.72 -3.62
C SER A 20 7.75 -17.08 -3.62
N PHE A 21 6.67 -17.22 -4.38
CA PHE A 21 5.84 -18.43 -4.43
C PHE A 21 5.55 -18.87 -5.86
N CYS A 22 5.21 -20.15 -6.02
CA CYS A 22 4.58 -20.65 -7.24
C CYS A 22 3.23 -19.94 -7.44
N HIS A 23 2.97 -19.48 -8.66
CA HIS A 23 1.68 -18.93 -9.02
C HIS A 23 0.69 -20.04 -9.36
N CYS A 24 -0.61 -19.78 -9.23
CA CYS A 24 -1.66 -20.71 -9.67
C CYS A 24 -1.71 -20.87 -11.20
N VAL A 25 -1.16 -19.93 -11.97
CA VAL A 25 -0.96 -20.08 -13.40
C VAL A 25 0.28 -20.93 -13.63
N PRO A 26 0.20 -22.02 -14.43
CA PRO A 26 1.32 -22.92 -14.67
C PRO A 26 2.56 -22.20 -15.19
N ASN A 27 3.75 -22.68 -14.77
CA ASN A 27 5.06 -22.15 -15.16
C ASN A 27 5.25 -20.65 -14.85
N THR A 28 4.61 -20.18 -13.81
CA THR A 28 4.68 -18.78 -13.36
C THR A 28 4.96 -18.76 -11.85
N TRP A 29 5.69 -17.76 -11.42
CA TRP A 29 5.96 -17.44 -10.02
C TRP A 29 5.40 -16.07 -9.71
N HIS A 30 5.45 -15.67 -8.45
CA HIS A 30 5.18 -14.29 -8.08
C HIS A 30 6.00 -13.84 -6.88
N HIS A 31 6.32 -12.56 -6.88
CA HIS A 31 6.80 -11.86 -5.70
C HIS A 31 5.65 -11.19 -4.99
N MET A 32 5.75 -11.12 -3.67
CA MET A 32 4.76 -10.46 -2.84
C MET A 32 5.47 -9.73 -1.69
N SER A 33 5.31 -8.41 -1.64
CA SER A 33 5.58 -7.67 -0.43
C SER A 33 4.33 -7.63 0.45
N VAL A 34 4.49 -7.75 1.75
CA VAL A 34 3.38 -7.81 2.70
C VAL A 34 3.53 -6.70 3.72
N MET A 35 2.52 -5.82 3.79
CA MET A 35 2.35 -4.83 4.83
C MET A 35 1.31 -5.33 5.83
N LEU A 36 1.68 -5.35 7.12
CA LEU A 36 0.79 -5.85 8.18
C LEU A 36 -0.34 -4.87 8.51
N SER A 37 -0.15 -3.61 8.16
CA SER A 37 -1.17 -2.58 8.34
C SER A 37 -1.28 -1.72 7.07
N ALA A 38 -2.50 -1.60 6.53
CA ALA A 38 -2.81 -0.80 5.35
C ALA A 38 -4.17 -0.10 5.53
N THR A 39 -5.27 -0.62 4.94
CA THR A 39 -6.60 -0.01 5.08
C THR A 39 -7.12 0.01 6.53
N ASN A 40 -6.69 -0.93 7.36
CA ASN A 40 -6.99 -0.92 8.79
C ASN A 40 -6.42 0.29 9.55
N CYS A 41 -5.39 0.97 9.00
CA CYS A 41 -4.94 2.26 9.54
C CYS A 41 -6.01 3.35 9.40
N LEU A 42 -6.77 3.34 8.30
CA LEU A 42 -7.89 4.26 8.11
C LEU A 42 -9.02 3.96 9.10
N ASP A 43 -9.40 2.68 9.27
CA ASP A 43 -10.41 2.28 10.25
C ASP A 43 -10.00 2.70 11.68
N TRP A 44 -8.75 2.46 12.02
CA TRP A 44 -8.19 2.82 13.32
C TRP A 44 -8.24 4.34 13.58
N ILE A 45 -7.77 5.16 12.61
CA ILE A 45 -7.78 6.62 12.81
C ILE A 45 -9.20 7.20 12.79
N CYS A 46 -10.11 6.62 12.00
CA CYS A 46 -11.53 6.98 12.02
C CYS A 46 -12.14 6.77 13.40
N THR A 47 -11.81 5.66 14.06
CA THR A 47 -12.25 5.39 15.45
C THR A 47 -11.72 6.45 16.41
N ILE A 48 -10.41 6.75 16.37
CA ILE A 48 -9.78 7.73 17.26
C ILE A 48 -10.32 9.15 17.04
N THR A 49 -10.58 9.52 15.79
CA THR A 49 -11.02 10.86 15.43
C THR A 49 -12.55 11.02 15.39
N SER A 50 -13.29 9.96 15.74
CA SER A 50 -14.75 9.93 15.67
C SER A 50 -15.27 10.40 14.30
N SER A 51 -14.70 9.84 13.23
CA SER A 51 -15.05 10.11 11.85
C SER A 51 -15.59 8.84 11.18
N ASP A 52 -16.50 8.98 10.23
CA ASP A 52 -16.75 7.93 9.26
C ASP A 52 -15.70 7.97 8.14
N ILE A 53 -15.55 6.86 7.41
CA ILE A 53 -14.54 6.71 6.35
C ILE A 53 -14.73 7.76 5.24
N GLY A 54 -15.99 8.04 4.83
CA GLY A 54 -16.28 9.01 3.77
C GLY A 54 -15.82 10.41 4.13
N THR A 55 -16.17 10.85 5.34
CA THR A 55 -15.74 12.14 5.90
C THR A 55 -14.22 12.20 6.04
N ALA A 56 -13.58 11.14 6.52
CA ALA A 56 -12.14 11.09 6.69
C ALA A 56 -11.39 11.23 5.35
N LEU A 57 -11.83 10.49 4.33
CA LEU A 57 -11.26 10.58 2.97
C LEU A 57 -11.45 11.96 2.37
N LYS A 58 -12.66 12.56 2.52
CA LYS A 58 -12.95 13.90 2.00
C LYS A 58 -12.08 14.97 2.66
N LEU A 59 -11.95 14.96 3.99
CA LEU A 59 -11.11 15.92 4.71
C LEU A 59 -9.63 15.78 4.32
N ALA A 60 -9.14 14.55 4.15
CA ALA A 60 -7.77 14.30 3.72
C ALA A 60 -7.52 14.76 2.27
N GLU A 61 -8.48 14.56 1.37
CA GLU A 61 -8.44 15.03 -0.02
C GLU A 61 -8.43 16.55 -0.11
N GLU A 62 -9.31 17.22 0.63
CA GLU A 62 -9.37 18.68 0.72
C GLU A 62 -8.06 19.27 1.25
N PHE A 63 -7.48 18.66 2.30
CA PHE A 63 -6.18 19.07 2.82
C PHE A 63 -5.07 18.88 1.79
N CYS A 64 -5.03 17.73 1.11
CA CYS A 64 -4.04 17.46 0.07
C CYS A 64 -4.11 18.47 -1.08
N SER A 65 -5.32 18.83 -1.50
CA SER A 65 -5.53 19.69 -2.68
C SER A 65 -5.27 21.17 -2.41
N ASN A 66 -5.59 21.65 -1.20
CA ASN A 66 -5.61 23.07 -0.88
C ASN A 66 -4.42 23.50 -0.01
N ASP A 67 -4.00 22.66 0.91
CA ASP A 67 -3.11 23.07 2.00
C ASP A 67 -1.78 22.33 2.00
N LEU A 68 -1.65 21.17 1.33
CA LEU A 68 -0.45 20.33 1.42
C LEU A 68 0.80 21.04 0.92
N THR A 69 1.80 21.11 1.78
CA THR A 69 3.17 21.50 1.47
C THR A 69 4.14 20.42 1.96
N GLU A 70 5.43 20.60 1.68
CA GLU A 70 6.46 19.64 2.12
C GLU A 70 6.52 19.48 3.66
N ASN A 71 6.08 20.49 4.43
CA ASN A 71 6.38 20.59 5.87
C ASN A 71 5.14 20.75 6.77
N ASN A 72 3.90 20.78 6.25
CA ASN A 72 2.74 21.12 7.05
C ASN A 72 1.84 19.96 7.45
N ALA A 73 2.14 18.74 6.99
CA ALA A 73 1.48 17.54 7.47
C ALA A 73 2.45 16.73 8.35
N PRO A 74 1.99 16.14 9.46
CA PRO A 74 2.80 15.22 10.25
C PRO A 74 3.18 14.00 9.41
N TYR A 75 4.17 13.23 9.88
CA TYR A 75 4.52 11.94 9.30
C TYR A 75 3.90 10.82 10.12
N PHE A 76 3.27 9.87 9.46
CA PHE A 76 2.73 8.68 10.11
C PHE A 76 3.48 7.43 9.69
N LEU A 77 3.90 6.63 10.66
CA LEU A 77 4.44 5.28 10.46
C LEU A 77 3.30 4.26 10.63
N PRO A 78 2.92 3.49 9.59
CA PRO A 78 1.67 2.70 9.62
C PRO A 78 1.77 1.35 10.35
N TYR A 79 2.74 1.17 11.23
CA TYR A 79 3.12 -0.12 11.79
C TYR A 79 2.32 -0.52 13.03
N LEU A 80 0.98 -0.50 12.97
CA LEU A 80 0.10 -0.81 14.09
C LEU A 80 0.37 -2.21 14.70
N SER A 81 0.75 -3.17 13.85
CA SER A 81 0.95 -4.58 14.25
C SER A 81 2.36 -5.10 13.94
N GLY A 82 3.36 -4.21 13.91
CA GLY A 82 4.66 -4.55 13.36
C GLY A 82 4.68 -4.42 11.84
N GLU A 83 5.78 -4.86 11.21
CA GLU A 83 5.87 -4.86 9.75
C GLU A 83 6.64 -6.07 9.22
N ARG A 84 6.24 -6.54 8.03
CA ARG A 84 6.93 -7.63 7.33
C ARG A 84 7.91 -7.04 6.29
N THR A 85 7.45 -6.69 5.11
CA THR A 85 8.29 -6.19 4.02
C THR A 85 8.38 -4.65 4.05
N PRO A 86 9.60 -4.06 3.96
CA PRO A 86 10.91 -4.73 3.88
C PRO A 86 11.58 -4.97 5.24
N HIS A 87 11.01 -4.50 6.32
CA HIS A 87 11.67 -4.32 7.62
C HIS A 87 11.78 -5.59 8.46
N ASN A 88 10.92 -6.58 8.25
CA ASN A 88 10.81 -7.83 9.01
C ASN A 88 10.90 -7.64 10.54
N SER A 89 10.22 -6.62 11.04
CA SER A 89 10.26 -6.20 12.45
C SER A 89 8.90 -6.39 13.14
N ALA A 90 8.80 -7.40 13.99
CA ALA A 90 7.61 -7.61 14.80
C ALA A 90 7.43 -6.55 15.91
N ASN A 91 8.49 -5.82 16.25
CA ASN A 91 8.53 -4.90 17.39
C ASN A 91 8.31 -3.43 16.99
N ILE A 92 8.45 -3.08 15.71
CA ILE A 92 8.15 -1.71 15.26
C ILE A 92 6.68 -1.39 15.53
N ARG A 93 6.38 -0.15 15.90
CA ARG A 93 5.01 0.32 16.14
C ARG A 93 4.73 1.60 15.39
N ALA A 94 3.43 1.84 15.18
CA ALA A 94 2.96 3.08 14.59
C ALA A 94 3.35 4.28 15.44
N ALA A 95 3.63 5.39 14.76
CA ALA A 95 3.97 6.65 15.40
C ALA A 95 3.57 7.83 14.52
N PHE A 96 3.23 8.95 15.15
CA PHE A 96 3.18 10.25 14.51
C PHE A 96 4.42 11.06 14.86
N HIS A 97 4.97 11.76 13.88
CA HIS A 97 6.08 12.67 14.07
C HIS A 97 5.73 14.07 13.55
N GLN A 98 6.30 15.12 14.16
CA GLN A 98 6.10 16.51 13.77
C GLN A 98 4.65 17.02 13.97
N ILE A 99 3.93 16.51 14.97
CA ILE A 99 2.67 17.10 15.41
C ILE A 99 2.98 18.38 16.21
N ASN A 100 2.20 19.42 15.96
CA ASN A 100 2.27 20.68 16.69
C ASN A 100 0.85 21.22 17.00
N THR A 101 0.76 22.36 17.69
CA THR A 101 -0.50 22.95 18.13
C THR A 101 -1.42 23.41 16.98
N SER A 102 -0.89 23.60 15.78
CA SER A 102 -1.67 23.98 14.58
C SER A 102 -2.05 22.77 13.71
N THR A 103 -1.62 21.56 14.07
CA THR A 103 -1.95 20.35 13.30
C THR A 103 -3.46 20.09 13.32
N SER A 104 -4.10 20.22 12.17
CA SER A 104 -5.54 20.00 12.03
C SER A 104 -5.91 18.50 11.99
N LYS A 105 -7.19 18.21 12.26
CA LYS A 105 -7.74 16.86 12.06
C LYS A 105 -7.55 16.38 10.63
N ALA A 106 -7.72 17.24 9.63
CA ALA A 106 -7.53 16.93 8.22
C ALA A 106 -6.08 16.53 7.91
N ALA A 107 -5.10 17.26 8.47
CA ALA A 107 -3.68 16.93 8.35
C ALA A 107 -3.33 15.56 8.97
N ILE A 108 -3.91 15.22 10.11
CA ILE A 108 -3.76 13.89 10.75
C ILE A 108 -4.33 12.79 9.85
N LEU A 109 -5.55 12.96 9.36
CA LEU A 109 -6.20 11.98 8.48
C LEU A 109 -5.40 11.78 7.18
N TYR A 110 -4.94 12.87 6.56
CA TYR A 110 -4.09 12.83 5.39
C TYR A 110 -2.79 12.06 5.67
N SER A 111 -2.11 12.36 6.76
CA SER A 111 -0.82 11.73 7.09
C SER A 111 -0.94 10.21 7.26
N VAL A 112 -2.07 9.70 7.72
CA VAL A 112 -2.31 8.25 7.81
C VAL A 112 -2.40 7.63 6.42
N LEU A 113 -3.13 8.24 5.49
CA LEU A 113 -3.23 7.77 4.10
C LEU A 113 -1.88 7.83 3.38
N GLU A 114 -1.13 8.92 3.57
CA GLU A 114 0.22 9.10 3.05
C GLU A 114 1.19 8.07 3.62
N GLY A 115 1.18 7.84 4.94
CA GLY A 115 2.06 6.86 5.59
C GLY A 115 1.82 5.44 5.06
N VAL A 116 0.56 5.06 4.81
CA VAL A 116 0.23 3.78 4.15
C VAL A 116 0.76 3.75 2.72
N ALA A 117 0.62 4.85 1.95
CA ALA A 117 1.17 4.94 0.59
C ALA A 117 2.71 4.81 0.58
N PHE A 118 3.40 5.34 1.59
CA PHE A 118 4.84 5.17 1.75
C PHE A 118 5.23 3.74 2.15
N GLY A 119 4.47 3.07 3.00
CA GLY A 119 4.65 1.65 3.29
C GLY A 119 4.48 0.77 2.04
N ILE A 120 3.49 1.09 1.19
CA ILE A 120 3.32 0.45 -0.12
C ILE A 120 4.51 0.73 -1.03
N LYS A 121 5.05 1.97 -1.04
CA LYS A 121 6.25 2.34 -1.80
C LYS A 121 7.48 1.55 -1.36
N ASP A 122 7.67 1.32 -0.06
CA ASP A 122 8.75 0.48 0.45
C ASP A 122 8.65 -0.95 -0.08
N GLY A 123 7.46 -1.55 0.04
CA GLY A 123 7.20 -2.88 -0.49
C GLY A 123 7.34 -2.98 -2.01
N PHE A 124 6.91 -1.94 -2.74
CA PHE A 124 7.10 -1.82 -4.18
C PHE A 124 8.59 -1.79 -4.55
N LYS A 125 9.41 -0.98 -3.89
CA LYS A 125 10.86 -0.89 -4.11
C LYS A 125 11.57 -2.22 -3.86
N ALA A 126 11.22 -2.91 -2.77
CA ALA A 126 11.79 -4.22 -2.43
C ALA A 126 11.52 -5.27 -3.52
N VAL A 127 10.34 -5.25 -4.14
CA VAL A 127 10.01 -6.14 -5.27
C VAL A 127 10.67 -5.67 -6.56
N GLU A 128 10.70 -4.38 -6.87
CA GLU A 128 11.34 -3.85 -8.09
C GLU A 128 12.86 -4.06 -8.10
N ALA A 129 13.50 -4.16 -6.94
CA ALA A 129 14.93 -4.47 -6.85
C ALA A 129 15.28 -5.80 -7.53
N ILE A 130 14.35 -6.75 -7.57
CA ILE A 130 14.52 -8.09 -8.16
C ILE A 130 13.66 -8.35 -9.40
N ASN A 131 12.69 -7.48 -9.69
CA ASN A 131 11.81 -7.59 -10.86
C ASN A 131 11.35 -6.22 -11.34
N LYS A 132 11.98 -5.69 -12.40
CA LYS A 132 11.72 -4.33 -12.92
C LYS A 132 10.54 -4.23 -13.91
N ASN A 133 9.82 -5.31 -14.19
CA ASN A 133 8.82 -5.36 -15.25
C ASN A 133 7.39 -5.24 -14.73
N THR A 134 6.95 -4.03 -14.43
CA THR A 134 5.53 -3.74 -14.21
C THR A 134 5.09 -2.58 -15.09
N ASP A 135 4.58 -2.90 -16.29
CA ASP A 135 4.03 -1.90 -17.21
C ASP A 135 2.67 -1.39 -16.72
N GLU A 136 1.89 -2.25 -16.06
CA GLU A 136 0.56 -1.93 -15.57
C GLU A 136 0.44 -2.24 -14.07
N THR A 137 -0.10 -1.30 -13.31
CA THR A 137 -0.33 -1.47 -11.87
C THR A 137 -1.82 -1.37 -11.56
N TYR A 138 -2.39 -2.49 -11.10
CA TYR A 138 -3.79 -2.57 -10.68
C TYR A 138 -3.90 -2.38 -9.18
N ILE A 139 -4.93 -1.64 -8.74
CA ILE A 139 -5.34 -1.61 -7.33
C ILE A 139 -6.62 -2.40 -7.17
N VAL A 140 -6.66 -3.26 -6.13
CA VAL A 140 -7.80 -4.13 -5.82
C VAL A 140 -8.11 -4.11 -4.32
N GLY A 141 -9.31 -4.51 -3.95
CA GLY A 141 -9.80 -4.52 -2.57
C GLY A 141 -10.44 -3.21 -2.14
N GLY A 142 -10.63 -3.01 -0.85
CA GLY A 142 -11.37 -1.87 -0.29
C GLY A 142 -10.78 -0.50 -0.64
N GLY A 143 -9.45 -0.40 -0.72
CA GLY A 143 -8.75 0.84 -1.08
C GLY A 143 -9.06 1.34 -2.49
N SER A 144 -9.41 0.45 -3.44
CA SER A 144 -9.77 0.81 -4.82
C SER A 144 -11.08 1.60 -4.95
N LYS A 145 -11.85 1.73 -3.85
CA LYS A 145 -13.08 2.51 -3.82
C LYS A 145 -12.84 4.02 -3.74
N SER A 146 -11.64 4.45 -3.29
CA SER A 146 -11.26 5.85 -3.21
C SER A 146 -10.31 6.20 -4.37
N ASP A 147 -10.79 7.03 -5.29
CA ASP A 147 -9.96 7.56 -6.38
C ASP A 147 -8.83 8.43 -5.85
N PHE A 148 -9.10 9.24 -4.82
CA PHE A 148 -8.09 10.05 -4.14
C PHE A 148 -6.97 9.19 -3.56
N TRP A 149 -7.31 8.16 -2.77
CA TRP A 149 -6.28 7.32 -2.16
C TRP A 149 -5.51 6.51 -3.21
N SER A 150 -6.19 6.04 -4.26
CA SER A 150 -5.55 5.39 -5.41
C SER A 150 -4.57 6.33 -6.12
N SER A 151 -4.93 7.61 -6.30
CA SER A 151 -4.05 8.65 -6.86
C SER A 151 -2.84 8.92 -5.96
N LEU A 152 -3.05 8.99 -4.65
CA LEU A 152 -1.99 9.18 -3.67
C LEU A 152 -0.96 8.04 -3.71
N VAL A 153 -1.44 6.78 -3.73
CA VAL A 153 -0.59 5.59 -3.88
C VAL A 153 0.17 5.63 -5.21
N GLY A 154 -0.53 5.87 -6.33
CA GLY A 154 0.08 5.95 -7.65
C GLY A 154 1.17 7.03 -7.74
N SER A 155 0.89 8.23 -7.20
CA SER A 155 1.84 9.33 -7.14
C SER A 155 3.04 9.00 -6.23
N ALA A 156 2.84 8.29 -5.13
CA ALA A 156 3.91 7.86 -4.24
C ALA A 156 4.86 6.85 -4.91
N ILE A 157 4.34 5.85 -5.63
CA ILE A 157 5.15 4.83 -6.33
C ILE A 157 5.58 5.25 -7.73
N ASN A 158 5.13 6.43 -8.20
CA ASN A 158 5.37 6.96 -9.56
C ASN A 158 4.88 6.02 -10.67
N LYS A 159 3.67 5.48 -10.53
CA LYS A 159 2.98 4.63 -11.52
C LYS A 159 1.53 5.09 -11.69
N SER A 160 1.02 5.06 -12.93
CA SER A 160 -0.43 5.14 -13.16
C SER A 160 -1.13 3.93 -12.55
N ILE A 161 -2.31 4.14 -12.00
CA ILE A 161 -3.08 3.09 -11.32
C ILE A 161 -4.30 2.73 -12.18
N ILE A 162 -4.47 1.44 -12.42
CA ILE A 162 -5.64 0.90 -13.11
C ILE A 162 -6.62 0.36 -12.08
N ILE A 163 -7.87 0.79 -12.19
CA ILE A 163 -9.00 0.25 -11.43
C ILE A 163 -9.87 -0.57 -12.39
N GLY A 164 -9.93 -1.87 -12.18
CA GLY A 164 -10.80 -2.75 -12.95
C GLY A 164 -12.25 -2.69 -12.48
N GLU A 165 -13.20 -3.18 -13.28
CA GLU A 165 -14.63 -3.20 -12.94
C GLU A 165 -14.91 -3.94 -11.63
N ASP A 166 -14.24 -5.07 -11.40
CA ASP A 166 -14.42 -5.93 -10.23
C ASP A 166 -13.32 -5.75 -9.17
N SER A 167 -12.56 -4.65 -9.20
CA SER A 167 -11.42 -4.40 -8.29
C SER A 167 -11.80 -4.48 -6.81
N ASN A 168 -13.04 -4.11 -6.45
CA ASN A 168 -13.52 -4.17 -5.07
C ASN A 168 -13.74 -5.60 -4.55
N LEU A 169 -13.86 -6.61 -5.43
CA LEU A 169 -14.00 -8.02 -5.04
C LEU A 169 -12.68 -8.61 -4.53
N GLY A 170 -11.54 -8.03 -4.94
CA GLY A 170 -10.23 -8.45 -4.46
C GLY A 170 -9.95 -9.94 -4.69
N PRO A 171 -9.38 -10.64 -3.71
CA PRO A 171 -9.01 -12.06 -3.83
C PRO A 171 -10.18 -13.02 -4.08
N SER A 172 -11.41 -12.65 -3.73
CA SER A 172 -12.60 -13.52 -3.91
C SER A 172 -12.88 -13.80 -5.38
N LEU A 173 -12.61 -12.84 -6.28
CA LEU A 173 -12.72 -13.06 -7.72
C LEU A 173 -11.70 -14.12 -8.19
N GLY A 174 -10.48 -14.07 -7.68
CA GLY A 174 -9.45 -15.06 -7.98
C GLY A 174 -9.85 -16.46 -7.52
N ALA A 175 -10.37 -16.58 -6.30
CA ALA A 175 -10.86 -17.85 -5.76
C ALA A 175 -12.03 -18.41 -6.59
N ALA A 176 -12.98 -17.57 -7.01
CA ALA A 176 -14.08 -17.98 -7.88
C ALA A 176 -13.58 -18.50 -9.24
N ARG A 177 -12.57 -17.83 -9.84
CA ARG A 177 -11.96 -18.28 -11.09
C ARG A 177 -11.26 -19.63 -10.95
N LEU A 178 -10.56 -19.87 -9.85
CA LEU A 178 -9.95 -21.18 -9.57
C LEU A 178 -11.01 -22.27 -9.38
N ALA A 179 -12.11 -21.97 -8.70
CA ALA A 179 -13.25 -22.90 -8.56
C ALA A 179 -13.87 -23.24 -9.93
N MET A 180 -14.05 -22.27 -10.83
CA MET A 180 -14.52 -22.53 -12.20
C MET A 180 -13.60 -23.50 -12.94
N MET A 181 -12.28 -23.37 -12.82
CA MET A 181 -11.34 -24.31 -13.44
C MET A 181 -11.46 -25.74 -12.88
N ALA A 182 -11.73 -25.87 -11.57
CA ALA A 182 -11.88 -27.17 -10.93
C ALA A 182 -13.11 -27.96 -11.45
N THR A 183 -14.11 -27.27 -11.98
CA THR A 183 -15.32 -27.94 -12.56
C THR A 183 -15.08 -28.63 -13.90
N LYS A 184 -13.89 -28.47 -14.51
CA LYS A 184 -13.54 -28.98 -15.85
C LYS A 184 -14.39 -28.46 -17.02
N ASN A 185 -15.34 -27.55 -16.75
CA ASN A 185 -16.18 -26.95 -17.78
C ASN A 185 -15.58 -25.72 -18.45
N PHE A 186 -14.45 -25.25 -17.92
CA PHE A 186 -13.77 -24.05 -18.37
C PHE A 186 -12.29 -24.32 -18.62
N ALA A 187 -11.78 -23.83 -19.74
CA ALA A 187 -10.33 -23.83 -20.00
C ALA A 187 -9.67 -22.62 -19.35
N GLY A 188 -8.36 -22.69 -19.06
CA GLY A 188 -7.62 -21.58 -18.47
C GLY A 188 -7.77 -20.26 -19.25
N LYS A 189 -7.80 -20.32 -20.59
CA LYS A 189 -8.04 -19.16 -21.47
C LYS A 189 -9.39 -18.46 -21.24
N ASP A 190 -10.39 -19.20 -20.75
CA ASP A 190 -11.72 -18.66 -20.49
C ASP A 190 -11.81 -17.98 -19.11
N VAL A 191 -10.97 -18.42 -18.19
CA VAL A 191 -10.94 -18.00 -16.79
C VAL A 191 -9.91 -16.89 -16.54
N PHE A 192 -8.70 -17.02 -17.09
CA PHE A 192 -7.61 -16.05 -16.89
C PHE A 192 -7.70 -14.87 -17.87
N LYS A 193 -8.84 -14.21 -17.88
CA LYS A 193 -9.02 -12.99 -18.66
C LYS A 193 -8.54 -11.79 -17.88
N LYS A 194 -7.93 -10.83 -18.60
CA LYS A 194 -7.63 -9.52 -18.04
C LYS A 194 -8.93 -8.88 -17.54
N MET A 195 -8.86 -8.21 -16.40
CA MET A 195 -10.01 -7.50 -15.85
C MET A 195 -10.34 -6.31 -16.75
N PRO A 196 -11.60 -6.08 -17.13
CA PRO A 196 -11.99 -4.88 -17.84
C PRO A 196 -11.62 -3.63 -17.03
N ILE A 197 -11.09 -2.62 -17.72
CA ILE A 197 -10.67 -1.38 -17.07
C ILE A 197 -11.88 -0.48 -16.86
N ARG A 198 -12.18 -0.14 -15.62
CA ARG A 198 -13.20 0.85 -15.25
C ARG A 198 -12.64 2.27 -15.32
N LYS A 199 -11.41 2.46 -14.81
CA LYS A 199 -10.77 3.76 -14.71
C LYS A 199 -9.26 3.62 -14.70
N GLU A 200 -8.57 4.57 -15.31
CA GLU A 200 -7.14 4.78 -15.16
C GLU A 200 -6.91 6.11 -14.44
N ILE A 201 -6.06 6.10 -13.43
CA ILE A 201 -5.65 7.28 -12.66
C ILE A 201 -4.20 7.56 -13.00
N ASN A 202 -3.97 8.66 -13.69
CA ASN A 202 -2.64 9.10 -14.05
C ASN A 202 -1.89 9.69 -12.84
N ILE A 203 -0.57 9.68 -12.92
CA ILE A 203 0.30 10.27 -11.91
C ILE A 203 0.05 11.78 -11.84
N ASP A 204 -0.22 12.30 -10.65
CA ASP A 204 -0.11 13.72 -10.36
C ASP A 204 1.37 14.07 -10.12
N LYS A 205 2.00 14.70 -11.10
CA LYS A 205 3.44 15.02 -11.04
C LYS A 205 3.78 15.98 -9.90
N LYS A 206 2.94 16.99 -9.66
CA LYS A 206 3.16 17.95 -8.56
C LYS A 206 3.08 17.27 -7.21
N LEU A 207 2.06 16.44 -7.01
CA LEU A 207 1.92 15.63 -5.80
C LEU A 207 3.09 14.67 -5.65
N SER A 208 3.50 13.98 -6.73
CA SER A 208 4.64 13.05 -6.71
C SER A 208 5.95 13.74 -6.30
N GLU A 209 6.21 14.97 -6.72
CA GLU A 209 7.38 15.76 -6.30
C GLU A 209 7.36 16.04 -4.80
N ILE A 210 6.21 16.48 -4.26
CA ILE A 210 6.05 16.71 -2.82
C ILE A 210 6.25 15.40 -2.05
N LEU A 211 5.57 14.31 -2.49
CA LEU A 211 5.67 13.00 -1.85
C LEU A 211 7.08 12.43 -1.86
N ASN A 212 7.86 12.64 -2.91
CA ASN A 212 9.24 12.16 -2.96
C ASN A 212 10.13 12.85 -1.92
N LYS A 213 9.98 14.15 -1.72
CA LYS A 213 10.70 14.89 -0.68
C LYS A 213 10.29 14.44 0.72
N ARG A 214 8.98 14.31 0.94
CA ARG A 214 8.44 13.83 2.21
C ARG A 214 8.83 12.38 2.50
N TYR A 215 8.85 11.51 1.50
CA TYR A 215 9.27 10.13 1.63
C TYR A 215 10.74 9.99 2.07
N ALA A 216 11.63 10.87 1.62
CA ALA A 216 13.02 10.85 2.07
C ALA A 216 13.12 11.05 3.59
N ILE A 217 12.43 12.07 4.13
CA ILE A 217 12.36 12.32 5.58
C ILE A 217 11.66 11.16 6.31
N TRP A 218 10.54 10.69 5.76
CA TRP A 218 9.81 9.57 6.35
C TRP A 218 10.68 8.31 6.48
N SER A 219 11.52 8.00 5.49
CA SER A 219 12.43 6.85 5.52
C SER A 219 13.50 6.98 6.63
N GLU A 220 13.99 8.19 6.91
CA GLU A 220 14.91 8.44 8.04
C GLU A 220 14.22 8.22 9.38
N ILE A 221 12.96 8.67 9.51
CA ILE A 221 12.14 8.44 10.70
C ILE A 221 11.92 6.93 10.91
N VAL A 222 11.61 6.18 9.85
CA VAL A 222 11.47 4.71 9.91
C VAL A 222 12.76 4.06 10.40
N SER A 223 13.91 4.42 9.85
CA SER A 223 15.22 3.89 10.26
C SER A 223 15.49 4.11 11.76
N THR A 224 15.18 5.31 12.24
CA THR A 224 15.31 5.66 13.67
C THR A 224 14.35 4.82 14.52
N ASN A 225 13.10 4.66 14.07
CA ASN A 225 12.09 3.89 14.80
C ASN A 225 12.43 2.38 14.84
N LEU A 226 13.00 1.83 13.78
CA LEU A 226 13.54 0.46 13.75
C LEU A 226 14.65 0.26 14.79
N THR A 227 15.56 1.24 14.92
CA THR A 227 16.61 1.22 15.94
C THR A 227 16.02 1.21 17.36
N ILE A 228 15.00 2.01 17.61
CA ILE A 228 14.28 2.04 18.89
C ILE A 228 13.58 0.70 19.13
N ALA A 229 12.86 0.18 18.13
CA ALA A 229 12.14 -1.10 18.22
C ALA A 229 13.08 -2.28 18.54
N GLY A 230 14.31 -2.26 18.02
CA GLY A 230 15.34 -3.25 18.34
C GLY A 230 15.77 -3.25 19.82
N LYS A 231 15.62 -2.11 20.50
CA LYS A 231 15.93 -1.97 21.95
C LYS A 231 14.73 -2.36 22.84
N LEU A 232 13.51 -2.35 22.31
CA LEU A 232 12.30 -2.68 23.03
C LEU A 232 12.09 -4.19 22.98
N LYS A 233 12.30 -4.89 24.13
CA LYS A 233 11.89 -6.28 24.29
C LYS A 233 10.39 -6.30 24.58
N ILE A 234 9.58 -6.34 23.55
CA ILE A 234 8.13 -6.53 23.72
C ILE A 234 7.92 -7.99 24.14
N LYS A 235 7.46 -8.22 25.39
CA LYS A 235 7.01 -9.52 25.81
C LYS A 235 5.84 -9.93 24.92
N ARG A 236 5.96 -11.07 24.23
CA ARG A 236 4.82 -11.70 23.56
C ARG A 236 3.94 -12.28 24.66
N GLU A 237 2.76 -11.75 24.84
CA GLU A 237 1.67 -12.38 25.56
C GLU A 237 1.08 -13.51 24.73
#